data_c2575aa3e7239727347ca0bfbbc92ae7
#
_entry.id   c2575aa3e7239727347ca0bfbbc92ae7
#
_cell.length_a   1.000
_cell.length_b   1.000
_cell.length_c   1.000
_cell.angle_alpha   90.00
_cell.angle_beta   90.00
_cell.angle_gamma   90.00
#
_symmetry.space_group_name_H-M   'P 1'
#
loop_
_entity.id
_entity.type
_entity.pdbx_description
1 polymer ?
#
loop_
_entity_poly.entity_id
_entity_poly.type
_entity_poly.pdbx_seq_one_letter_code
_entity_poly.pdbx_strand_id
1 'polypeptide(L)'
;MIMTILRDKVRFVLLLLAGVFLLACSKDGDMPMTPPGEDEIPPEEVVPEVPEEEYLSPYVVSSAVMTFCYYDIEGQIDTLEQRIDFNMEVYGTDTPDLRNIPLKLVTRDGFEAENVKDGVVTMTLSTRKATRISFIKDTCTVDYDIYVTPVVKEAPATEFNIHAGVNLSYWFQEDVPWPEYETLEQIAQYGFDHVRLPFDTKVIFNQLGVVNRENMDELRQVVDRCLELGLRVILDMHWLEAGNLFYQEPAAQELVSNWKNLMGEFSKYPNEMLAYEILNEPHGPGWELMQRRMTHLIRHSEPARVLFVSPDGYNAVGASKFYLHKGDPNMIITFHYYEPMLASHRKSWGYTGPSHYPGLLFSDAEWDAMSEANREIAQWHRGNVYDYEYAYNKMKAAAETAAQNGLRLHCGEFGYSKSNIWEERVQWFRDVVKAFNDNGIVYTTWENWGGDFGPGDWASRPDEEIIGILLQKD
;
A
#
# COMPACT_ATOMS: atom_id res chain seq x y z
N MET A 1 -33.07 14.34 -23.68
CA MET A 1 -34.20 13.42 -23.96
C MET A 1 -33.58 12.04 -24.18
N ILE A 2 -33.24 11.37 -23.13
CA ILE A 2 -33.07 9.93 -22.92
C ILE A 2 -32.70 9.80 -21.43
N MET A 3 -33.71 9.96 -20.61
CA MET A 3 -33.73 9.57 -19.22
C MET A 3 -35.13 9.05 -18.99
N THR A 4 -35.31 7.76 -19.00
CA THR A 4 -36.42 6.98 -18.50
C THR A 4 -36.44 5.67 -19.28
N ILE A 5 -35.82 4.65 -18.76
CA ILE A 5 -36.12 3.20 -18.93
C ILE A 5 -34.99 2.48 -18.18
N LEU A 6 -35.17 2.24 -16.89
CA LEU A 6 -34.52 1.15 -16.13
C LEU A 6 -35.05 1.14 -14.69
N ARG A 7 -36.34 0.93 -14.62
CA ARG A 7 -37.01 0.69 -13.34
C ARG A 7 -38.08 -0.37 -13.59
N ASP A 8 -37.67 -1.64 -13.70
CA ASP A 8 -38.56 -2.82 -13.61
C ASP A 8 -37.81 -4.05 -14.09
N LYS A 9 -36.91 -4.59 -13.26
CA LYS A 9 -36.43 -5.99 -13.33
C LYS A 9 -35.56 -6.35 -12.11
N VAL A 10 -36.07 -6.17 -10.90
CA VAL A 10 -35.58 -6.87 -9.70
C VAL A 10 -36.76 -7.20 -8.81
N ARG A 11 -37.59 -8.14 -9.25
CA ARG A 11 -38.56 -8.86 -8.43
C ARG A 11 -38.85 -10.17 -9.12
N PHE A 12 -37.99 -11.15 -8.93
CA PHE A 12 -38.33 -12.57 -9.11
C PHE A 12 -37.01 -13.36 -8.87
N VAL A 13 -36.75 -13.79 -7.69
CA VAL A 13 -36.11 -15.05 -7.27
C VAL A 13 -35.94 -14.95 -5.74
N LEU A 14 -37.04 -15.24 -5.06
CA LEU A 14 -37.01 -15.59 -3.62
C LEU A 14 -38.32 -16.29 -3.32
N LEU A 15 -38.38 -17.55 -3.73
CA LEU A 15 -39.40 -18.52 -3.31
C LEU A 15 -39.04 -19.87 -3.97
N LEU A 16 -38.35 -20.70 -3.26
CA LEU A 16 -38.32 -22.17 -3.39
C LEU A 16 -37.11 -22.72 -2.63
N LEU A 17 -37.35 -23.11 -1.39
CA LEU A 17 -36.74 -24.23 -0.69
C LEU A 17 -37.20 -24.21 0.79
N ALA A 18 -38.50 -24.48 0.94
CA ALA A 18 -39.03 -25.01 2.17
C ALA A 18 -39.88 -26.23 1.78
N GLY A 19 -39.43 -27.38 2.18
CA GLY A 19 -40.24 -28.57 1.98
C GLY A 19 -39.43 -29.85 2.09
N VAL A 20 -39.83 -30.58 3.11
CA VAL A 20 -39.75 -32.06 3.21
C VAL A 20 -38.52 -32.65 3.88
N PHE A 21 -38.67 -32.99 5.15
CA PHE A 21 -38.51 -34.37 5.61
C PHE A 21 -39.35 -34.59 6.88
N LEU A 22 -40.51 -35.24 6.67
CA LEU A 22 -41.29 -35.95 7.66
C LEU A 22 -41.17 -37.45 7.35
N LEU A 23 -41.25 -38.24 8.42
CA LEU A 23 -41.58 -39.67 8.47
C LEU A 23 -40.42 -40.66 8.61
N ALA A 24 -40.36 -41.27 9.79
CA ALA A 24 -40.72 -42.70 9.90
C ALA A 24 -40.97 -43.10 11.38
N CYS A 25 -42.19 -43.56 11.62
CA CYS A 25 -42.66 -44.34 12.77
C CYS A 25 -42.25 -45.80 12.65
N SER A 26 -42.08 -46.50 13.79
CA SER A 26 -42.67 -47.82 14.12
C SER A 26 -42.46 -48.08 15.60
N LYS A 27 -43.49 -48.20 16.42
CA LYS A 27 -44.29 -49.39 16.80
C LYS A 27 -43.42 -50.53 17.36
N ASP A 28 -43.57 -50.94 18.61
CA ASP A 28 -44.50 -51.86 19.23
C ASP A 28 -44.05 -52.23 20.63
N GLY A 29 -45.03 -52.50 21.51
CA GLY A 29 -44.88 -53.46 22.56
C GLY A 29 -45.55 -53.14 23.90
N ASP A 30 -46.85 -53.50 23.99
CA ASP A 30 -47.67 -53.57 25.19
C ASP A 30 -47.07 -54.38 26.33
N MET A 31 -47.33 -54.01 27.59
CA MET A 31 -48.13 -54.78 28.56
C MET A 31 -48.21 -54.05 29.93
N PRO A 32 -49.28 -54.21 30.69
CA PRO A 32 -49.65 -53.45 31.84
C PRO A 32 -49.25 -54.01 33.19
N MET A 33 -49.01 -53.18 34.12
CA MET A 33 -49.06 -53.59 35.56
C MET A 33 -49.79 -52.54 36.40
N THR A 34 -50.70 -53.05 37.19
CA THR A 34 -51.60 -52.41 38.16
C THR A 34 -50.87 -51.83 39.37
N PRO A 35 -51.51 -50.90 40.07
CA PRO A 35 -50.86 -50.08 41.10
C PRO A 35 -50.92 -50.71 42.49
N PRO A 36 -50.06 -50.31 43.41
CA PRO A 36 -50.36 -50.30 44.79
C PRO A 36 -50.21 -48.91 45.47
N GLY A 37 -51.19 -48.61 46.27
CA GLY A 37 -51.06 -47.95 47.55
C GLY A 37 -50.92 -46.41 47.54
N GLU A 38 -52.01 -45.77 47.90
CA GLU A 38 -52.04 -44.42 48.43
C GLU A 38 -51.23 -44.36 49.72
N ASP A 39 -50.07 -43.65 49.69
CA ASP A 39 -49.45 -43.17 50.92
C ASP A 39 -49.56 -41.62 50.94
N GLU A 40 -49.99 -41.13 52.06
CA GLU A 40 -50.30 -39.76 52.38
C GLU A 40 -49.08 -38.85 52.14
N ILE A 41 -49.28 -37.79 51.30
CA ILE A 41 -48.32 -36.74 51.06
C ILE A 41 -48.36 -35.80 52.31
N PRO A 42 -47.22 -35.57 53.00
CA PRO A 42 -47.13 -34.52 54.01
C PRO A 42 -47.32 -33.12 53.34
N PRO A 43 -47.86 -32.15 54.06
CA PRO A 43 -48.06 -30.81 53.50
C PRO A 43 -46.74 -30.19 53.03
N GLU A 44 -46.73 -29.73 51.82
CA GLU A 44 -45.66 -28.99 51.21
C GLU A 44 -45.23 -27.81 52.12
N GLU A 45 -44.03 -27.88 52.64
CA GLU A 45 -43.36 -26.78 53.27
C GLU A 45 -43.20 -25.68 52.19
N VAL A 46 -43.93 -24.57 52.34
CA VAL A 46 -43.78 -23.39 51.52
C VAL A 46 -42.39 -22.83 51.80
N VAL A 47 -41.43 -23.25 50.94
CA VAL A 47 -40.12 -22.63 50.87
C VAL A 47 -40.37 -21.20 50.38
N PRO A 48 -39.99 -20.16 51.13
CA PRO A 48 -40.12 -18.80 50.68
C PRO A 48 -39.39 -18.70 49.34
N GLU A 49 -40.04 -18.21 48.29
CA GLU A 49 -39.40 -17.80 47.05
C GLU A 49 -38.29 -16.82 47.43
N VAL A 50 -37.05 -17.31 47.42
CA VAL A 50 -35.88 -16.47 47.34
C VAL A 50 -36.05 -15.69 46.05
N PRO A 51 -36.05 -14.34 46.03
CA PRO A 51 -36.05 -13.60 44.81
C PRO A 51 -34.87 -14.16 43.96
N GLU A 52 -35.14 -14.59 42.75
CA GLU A 52 -34.09 -14.83 41.77
C GLU A 52 -33.32 -13.51 41.69
N GLU A 53 -32.23 -13.39 42.46
CA GLU A 53 -31.19 -12.46 42.10
C GLU A 53 -30.83 -12.86 40.68
N GLU A 54 -31.23 -12.02 39.76
CA GLU A 54 -30.88 -12.14 38.34
C GLU A 54 -29.36 -12.26 38.33
N TYR A 55 -28.87 -13.50 38.31
CA TYR A 55 -27.45 -13.80 38.18
C TYR A 55 -27.09 -13.26 36.81
N LEU A 56 -26.66 -11.98 36.72
CA LEU A 56 -26.12 -11.37 35.57
C LEU A 56 -24.94 -12.23 35.13
N SER A 57 -25.17 -13.02 34.08
CA SER A 57 -24.13 -13.85 33.54
C SER A 57 -22.92 -12.97 33.20
N PRO A 58 -21.73 -13.23 33.76
CA PRO A 58 -20.53 -12.44 33.43
C PRO A 58 -20.16 -12.56 31.98
N TYR A 59 -20.85 -13.40 31.20
CA TYR A 59 -20.57 -13.71 29.80
C TYR A 59 -21.30 -12.78 28.82
N VAL A 60 -21.15 -11.47 28.97
CA VAL A 60 -21.81 -10.49 28.09
C VAL A 60 -21.20 -10.47 26.69
N VAL A 61 -19.87 -10.52 26.58
CA VAL A 61 -19.16 -10.50 25.29
C VAL A 61 -18.75 -11.92 24.91
N SER A 62 -19.11 -12.35 23.70
CA SER A 62 -18.78 -13.67 23.17
C SER A 62 -17.74 -13.64 22.05
N SER A 63 -17.57 -12.51 21.39
CA SER A 63 -16.53 -12.29 20.39
C SER A 63 -16.19 -10.81 20.33
N ALA A 64 -14.91 -10.50 20.14
CA ALA A 64 -14.40 -9.16 19.95
C ALA A 64 -13.36 -9.19 18.82
N VAL A 65 -13.54 -8.34 17.81
CA VAL A 65 -12.60 -8.19 16.69
C VAL A 65 -12.26 -6.71 16.55
N MET A 66 -10.98 -6.40 16.56
CA MET A 66 -10.45 -5.06 16.31
C MET A 66 -9.91 -5.00 14.88
N THR A 67 -10.40 -4.06 14.08
CA THR A 67 -9.80 -3.82 12.75
C THR A 67 -8.71 -2.76 12.87
N PHE A 68 -7.46 -3.18 12.67
CA PHE A 68 -6.29 -2.30 12.68
C PHE A 68 -5.61 -2.32 11.32
N CYS A 69 -5.35 -1.16 10.73
CA CYS A 69 -4.68 -1.05 9.42
C CYS A 69 -5.23 -2.03 8.38
N TYR A 70 -6.57 -2.14 8.29
CA TYR A 70 -7.32 -2.95 7.33
C TYR A 70 -7.21 -4.49 7.49
N TYR A 71 -6.67 -4.98 8.59
CA TYR A 71 -6.74 -6.39 8.97
C TYR A 71 -7.36 -6.54 10.36
N ASP A 72 -7.92 -7.72 10.59
CA ASP A 72 -8.67 -8.01 11.81
C ASP A 72 -7.78 -8.72 12.84
N ILE A 73 -7.92 -8.31 14.10
CA ILE A 73 -7.25 -8.90 15.25
C ILE A 73 -8.32 -9.42 16.20
N GLU A 74 -8.31 -10.70 16.49
CA GLU A 74 -9.24 -11.30 17.45
C GLU A 74 -8.83 -10.96 18.87
N GLY A 75 -9.81 -10.57 19.68
CA GLY A 75 -9.65 -10.28 21.10
C GLY A 75 -9.78 -11.55 21.95
N GLN A 76 -8.92 -11.67 22.92
CA GLN A 76 -9.03 -12.66 23.98
C GLN A 76 -9.94 -12.09 25.07
N ILE A 77 -11.02 -12.80 25.40
CA ILE A 77 -12.04 -12.35 26.35
C ILE A 77 -11.88 -13.11 27.65
N ASP A 78 -11.61 -12.37 28.73
CA ASP A 78 -11.74 -12.86 30.09
C ASP A 78 -13.04 -12.31 30.69
N THR A 79 -14.03 -13.18 30.77
CA THR A 79 -15.37 -12.83 31.24
C THR A 79 -15.45 -12.64 32.76
N LEU A 80 -14.56 -13.29 33.53
CA LEU A 80 -14.52 -13.14 34.99
C LEU A 80 -13.91 -11.80 35.40
N GLU A 81 -12.84 -11.39 34.71
CA GLU A 81 -12.17 -10.12 34.92
C GLU A 81 -12.82 -8.98 34.10
N GLN A 82 -13.85 -9.29 33.29
CA GLN A 82 -14.50 -8.32 32.40
C GLN A 82 -13.48 -7.58 31.54
N ARG A 83 -12.64 -8.36 30.82
CA ARG A 83 -11.48 -7.87 30.10
C ARG A 83 -11.45 -8.39 28.67
N ILE A 84 -10.99 -7.55 27.74
CA ILE A 84 -10.73 -7.89 26.35
C ILE A 84 -9.28 -7.50 26.01
N ASP A 85 -8.47 -8.46 25.63
CA ASP A 85 -7.06 -8.27 25.27
C ASP A 85 -6.85 -8.44 23.78
N PHE A 86 -6.31 -7.42 23.13
CA PHE A 86 -5.84 -7.47 21.76
C PHE A 86 -4.31 -7.49 21.72
N ASN A 87 -3.72 -8.55 21.20
CA ASN A 87 -2.30 -8.65 20.95
C ASN A 87 -2.03 -8.22 19.50
N MET A 88 -1.43 -7.04 19.33
CA MET A 88 -1.20 -6.42 18.02
C MET A 88 0.26 -6.54 17.64
N GLU A 89 0.54 -7.27 16.55
CA GLU A 89 1.89 -7.35 15.99
C GLU A 89 2.30 -6.01 15.37
N VAL A 90 3.48 -5.55 15.70
CA VAL A 90 4.08 -4.33 15.15
C VAL A 90 5.52 -4.61 14.71
N TYR A 91 5.90 -4.04 13.57
CA TYR A 91 7.24 -4.18 13.01
C TYR A 91 7.96 -2.84 13.05
N GLY A 92 9.29 -2.88 13.29
CA GLY A 92 10.09 -1.68 13.45
C GLY A 92 9.81 -0.91 14.74
N THR A 93 10.05 0.39 14.74
CA THR A 93 9.95 1.27 15.93
C THR A 93 8.74 2.20 15.88
N ASP A 94 7.83 1.99 14.92
CA ASP A 94 6.66 2.85 14.76
C ASP A 94 5.66 2.68 15.90
N THR A 95 5.08 3.79 16.34
CA THR A 95 4.02 3.77 17.34
C THR A 95 2.67 3.71 16.63
N PRO A 96 1.88 2.65 16.85
CA PRO A 96 0.60 2.51 16.15
C PRO A 96 -0.36 3.64 16.48
N ASP A 97 -1.05 4.16 15.46
CA ASP A 97 -2.14 5.11 15.65
C ASP A 97 -3.44 4.34 15.94
N LEU A 98 -3.88 4.41 17.19
CA LEU A 98 -5.07 3.73 17.70
C LEU A 98 -6.29 4.65 17.79
N ARG A 99 -6.31 5.76 17.06
CA ARG A 99 -7.50 6.62 16.98
C ARG A 99 -8.52 6.06 16.01
N ASN A 100 -9.79 6.19 16.35
CA ASN A 100 -10.91 5.75 15.51
C ASN A 100 -10.82 4.28 15.07
N ILE A 101 -10.51 3.40 16.01
CA ILE A 101 -10.40 1.97 15.74
C ILE A 101 -11.79 1.32 15.76
N PRO A 102 -12.18 0.65 14.66
CA PRO A 102 -13.43 -0.12 14.61
C PRO A 102 -13.31 -1.40 15.44
N LEU A 103 -14.30 -1.64 16.29
CA LEU A 103 -14.46 -2.86 17.08
C LEU A 103 -15.78 -3.51 16.71
N LYS A 104 -15.75 -4.74 16.25
CA LYS A 104 -16.92 -5.58 16.07
C LYS A 104 -17.07 -6.48 17.29
N LEU A 105 -18.14 -6.27 18.05
CA LEU A 105 -18.40 -6.97 19.29
C LEU A 105 -19.67 -7.79 19.16
N VAL A 106 -19.61 -9.06 19.50
CA VAL A 106 -20.78 -9.92 19.57
C VAL A 106 -21.14 -10.12 21.02
N THR A 107 -22.32 -9.67 21.39
CA THR A 107 -22.86 -9.76 22.75
C THR A 107 -23.88 -10.87 22.88
N ARG A 108 -24.18 -11.25 24.11
CA ARG A 108 -25.19 -12.23 24.46
C ARG A 108 -26.33 -11.58 25.26
N ASP A 109 -27.40 -12.30 25.37
CA ASP A 109 -28.54 -11.99 26.26
C ASP A 109 -29.16 -10.59 26.05
N GLY A 110 -29.01 -10.02 24.84
CA GLY A 110 -29.60 -8.74 24.48
C GLY A 110 -28.88 -7.52 25.03
N PHE A 111 -27.64 -7.68 25.50
CA PHE A 111 -26.77 -6.53 25.81
C PHE A 111 -26.28 -5.86 24.53
N GLU A 112 -26.20 -4.55 24.53
CA GLU A 112 -25.65 -3.75 23.44
C GLU A 112 -24.55 -2.83 23.99
N ALA A 113 -23.47 -2.64 23.21
CA ALA A 113 -22.45 -1.67 23.56
C ALA A 113 -22.96 -0.24 23.31
N GLU A 114 -22.51 0.72 24.10
CA GLU A 114 -22.79 2.12 23.86
C GLU A 114 -22.21 2.57 22.49
N ASN A 115 -22.98 3.41 21.78
CA ASN A 115 -22.57 4.03 20.51
C ASN A 115 -22.29 3.04 19.37
N VAL A 116 -22.98 1.90 19.36
CA VAL A 116 -22.95 0.94 18.24
C VAL A 116 -23.62 1.53 17.01
N LYS A 117 -22.95 1.44 15.87
CA LYS A 117 -23.53 1.72 14.56
C LYS A 117 -23.25 0.54 13.63
N ASP A 118 -24.29 -0.05 13.06
CA ASP A 118 -24.19 -1.21 12.15
C ASP A 118 -23.36 -2.38 12.75
N GLY A 119 -23.47 -2.61 14.06
CA GLY A 119 -22.75 -3.66 14.77
C GLY A 119 -21.26 -3.37 15.07
N VAL A 120 -20.82 -2.12 14.84
CA VAL A 120 -19.44 -1.68 15.06
C VAL A 120 -19.42 -0.49 16.02
N VAL A 121 -18.51 -0.53 16.99
CA VAL A 121 -18.15 0.61 17.86
C VAL A 121 -16.81 1.17 17.38
N THR A 122 -16.72 2.49 17.22
CA THR A 122 -15.46 3.14 16.88
C THR A 122 -14.89 3.83 18.11
N MET A 123 -13.68 3.46 18.52
CA MET A 123 -13.04 3.94 19.75
C MET A 123 -11.62 4.41 19.51
N THR A 124 -11.15 5.30 20.40
CA THR A 124 -9.72 5.59 20.54
C THR A 124 -9.15 4.69 21.64
N LEU A 125 -8.28 3.78 21.24
CA LEU A 125 -7.62 2.82 22.14
C LEU A 125 -6.24 3.32 22.58
N SER A 126 -5.62 2.62 23.52
CA SER A 126 -4.33 2.99 24.07
C SER A 126 -3.48 1.75 24.35
N THR A 127 -2.20 1.80 24.01
CA THR A 127 -1.22 0.78 24.39
C THR A 127 -0.69 0.96 25.83
N ARG A 128 -1.08 2.05 26.51
CA ARG A 128 -0.54 2.42 27.83
C ARG A 128 -1.53 2.25 28.99
N LYS A 129 -2.82 2.20 28.68
CA LYS A 129 -3.90 2.09 29.69
C LYS A 129 -5.10 1.39 29.07
N ALA A 130 -5.89 0.75 29.92
CA ALA A 130 -7.18 0.21 29.51
C ALA A 130 -8.11 1.31 28.96
N THR A 131 -8.92 0.93 28.00
CA THR A 131 -10.04 1.74 27.51
C THR A 131 -11.34 1.03 27.88
N ARG A 132 -12.22 1.70 28.60
CA ARG A 132 -13.48 1.11 29.08
C ARG A 132 -14.56 1.18 28.01
N ILE A 133 -15.34 0.09 27.92
CA ILE A 133 -16.57 0.01 27.13
C ILE A 133 -17.68 -0.54 28.01
N SER A 134 -18.87 0.06 27.91
CA SER A 134 -20.05 -0.35 28.68
C SER A 134 -21.04 -1.07 27.77
N PHE A 135 -21.61 -2.16 28.28
CA PHE A 135 -22.69 -2.92 27.65
C PHE A 135 -23.95 -2.75 28.47
N ILE A 136 -25.05 -2.40 27.86
CA ILE A 136 -26.30 -2.03 28.51
C ILE A 136 -27.41 -2.96 28.07
N LYS A 137 -28.20 -3.43 29.01
CA LYS A 137 -29.50 -4.10 28.83
C LYS A 137 -30.46 -3.62 29.87
N ASP A 138 -31.55 -2.99 29.48
CA ASP A 138 -32.55 -2.40 30.40
C ASP A 138 -31.91 -1.43 31.40
N THR A 139 -31.89 -1.78 32.66
CA THR A 139 -31.24 -1.00 33.73
C THR A 139 -29.86 -1.54 34.12
N CYS A 140 -29.43 -2.63 33.53
CA CYS A 140 -28.18 -3.29 33.83
C CYS A 140 -27.06 -2.78 32.94
N THR A 141 -25.92 -2.48 33.55
CA THR A 141 -24.69 -2.09 32.85
C THR A 141 -23.55 -3.00 33.26
N VAL A 142 -22.82 -3.52 32.26
CA VAL A 142 -21.62 -4.32 32.49
C VAL A 142 -20.46 -3.67 31.74
N ASP A 143 -19.40 -3.35 32.47
CA ASP A 143 -18.20 -2.71 31.90
C ASP A 143 -17.13 -3.74 31.60
N TYR A 144 -16.47 -3.56 30.44
CA TYR A 144 -15.25 -4.29 30.09
C TYR A 144 -14.10 -3.33 29.89
N ASP A 145 -12.92 -3.72 30.33
CA ASP A 145 -11.67 -3.01 30.09
C ASP A 145 -10.95 -3.62 28.90
N ILE A 146 -10.70 -2.80 27.87
CA ILE A 146 -10.00 -3.19 26.64
C ILE A 146 -8.52 -2.83 26.78
N TYR A 147 -7.66 -3.80 26.57
CA TYR A 147 -6.21 -3.66 26.53
C TYR A 147 -5.68 -3.94 25.12
N VAL A 148 -4.79 -3.09 24.62
CA VAL A 148 -4.05 -3.31 23.39
C VAL A 148 -2.58 -3.43 23.72
N THR A 149 -2.02 -4.61 23.51
CA THR A 149 -0.61 -4.90 23.76
C THR A 149 0.15 -5.01 22.45
N PRO A 150 1.06 -4.07 22.15
CA PRO A 150 1.94 -4.22 21.01
C PRO A 150 2.91 -5.39 21.23
N VAL A 151 2.93 -6.31 20.31
CA VAL A 151 3.90 -7.41 20.25
C VAL A 151 4.91 -7.07 19.17
N VAL A 152 6.06 -6.56 19.58
CA VAL A 152 7.12 -6.19 18.63
C VAL A 152 7.66 -7.44 17.97
N LYS A 153 7.65 -7.46 16.65
CA LYS A 153 8.21 -8.50 15.80
C LYS A 153 9.40 -7.95 15.03
N GLU A 154 10.40 -8.79 14.84
CA GLU A 154 11.48 -8.51 13.93
C GLU A 154 11.14 -9.08 12.55
N ALA A 155 11.14 -8.24 11.51
CA ALA A 155 10.99 -8.71 10.15
C ALA A 155 12.28 -9.46 9.74
N PRO A 156 12.17 -10.66 9.16
CA PRO A 156 13.34 -11.32 8.57
C PRO A 156 13.93 -10.44 7.48
N ALA A 157 15.21 -10.12 7.58
CA ALA A 157 15.88 -9.30 6.57
C ALA A 157 15.99 -10.04 5.23
N THR A 158 15.66 -9.34 4.16
CA THR A 158 15.72 -9.86 2.78
C THR A 158 16.84 -9.18 2.01
N GLU A 159 17.65 -9.98 1.34
CA GLU A 159 18.70 -9.50 0.44
C GLU A 159 18.16 -9.15 -0.94
N PHE A 160 17.53 -7.97 -1.05
CA PHE A 160 17.12 -7.40 -2.33
C PHE A 160 18.22 -6.49 -2.86
N ASN A 161 19.21 -7.11 -3.55
CA ASN A 161 20.41 -6.43 -4.02
C ASN A 161 20.20 -5.90 -5.43
N ILE A 162 20.00 -4.59 -5.54
CA ILE A 162 19.84 -3.85 -6.81
C ILE A 162 20.87 -2.72 -6.88
N HIS A 163 21.24 -2.35 -8.11
CA HIS A 163 22.13 -1.22 -8.38
C HIS A 163 21.57 -0.34 -9.51
N ALA A 164 21.46 -0.87 -10.73
CA ALA A 164 20.98 -0.14 -11.91
C ALA A 164 19.87 -0.91 -12.63
N GLY A 165 18.75 -0.26 -12.85
CA GLY A 165 17.57 -0.85 -13.50
C GLY A 165 16.91 0.07 -14.51
N VAL A 166 15.82 -0.45 -15.10
CA VAL A 166 15.06 0.21 -16.17
C VAL A 166 13.57 0.16 -15.84
N ASN A 167 12.86 1.27 -16.02
CA ASN A 167 11.40 1.29 -15.95
C ASN A 167 10.78 0.71 -17.23
N LEU A 168 9.82 -0.19 -17.07
CA LEU A 168 9.02 -0.76 -18.16
C LEU A 168 7.75 0.06 -18.35
N SER A 169 7.92 1.34 -18.69
CA SER A 169 6.82 2.30 -18.84
C SER A 169 5.85 1.90 -19.93
N TYR A 170 4.59 2.26 -19.77
CA TYR A 170 3.48 2.04 -20.69
C TYR A 170 3.04 0.60 -20.91
N TRP A 171 3.75 -0.41 -20.41
CA TRP A 171 3.36 -1.80 -20.59
C TRP A 171 2.02 -2.16 -19.95
N PHE A 172 1.72 -1.54 -18.80
CA PHE A 172 0.46 -1.72 -18.04
C PHE A 172 -0.16 -0.38 -17.62
N GLN A 173 0.07 0.68 -18.37
CA GLN A 173 -0.45 2.03 -18.13
C GLN A 173 -1.49 2.46 -19.18
N GLU A 174 -1.59 1.74 -20.26
CA GLU A 174 -2.61 1.87 -21.30
C GLU A 174 -3.78 0.90 -21.03
N ASP A 175 -4.88 1.03 -21.76
CA ASP A 175 -6.09 0.22 -21.52
C ASP A 175 -5.88 -1.29 -21.75
N VAL A 176 -4.91 -1.67 -22.56
CA VAL A 176 -4.53 -3.06 -22.85
C VAL A 176 -3.04 -3.23 -22.60
N PRO A 177 -2.63 -4.27 -21.83
CA PRO A 177 -1.21 -4.58 -21.66
C PRO A 177 -0.49 -4.84 -22.99
N TRP A 178 0.79 -4.39 -23.08
CA TRP A 178 1.57 -4.51 -24.31
C TRP A 178 3.08 -4.70 -23.97
N PRO A 179 3.38 -5.83 -23.34
CA PRO A 179 4.75 -6.13 -22.97
C PRO A 179 5.62 -6.49 -24.21
N GLU A 180 6.86 -6.00 -24.17
CA GLU A 180 7.87 -6.28 -25.19
C GLU A 180 8.94 -7.22 -24.60
N TYR A 181 8.72 -8.53 -24.70
CA TYR A 181 9.61 -9.54 -24.09
C TYR A 181 11.05 -9.50 -24.59
N GLU A 182 11.29 -9.09 -25.87
CA GLU A 182 12.63 -8.91 -26.41
C GLU A 182 13.39 -7.79 -25.66
N THR A 183 12.69 -6.76 -25.22
CA THR A 183 13.26 -5.69 -24.39
C THR A 183 13.78 -6.23 -23.06
N LEU A 184 13.10 -7.18 -22.40
CA LEU A 184 13.59 -7.83 -21.19
C LEU A 184 14.90 -8.59 -21.40
N GLU A 185 14.99 -9.31 -22.52
CA GLU A 185 16.20 -10.04 -22.88
C GLU A 185 17.38 -9.09 -23.12
N GLN A 186 17.14 -7.96 -23.78
CA GLN A 186 18.15 -6.92 -23.99
C GLN A 186 18.59 -6.29 -22.66
N ILE A 187 17.64 -5.93 -21.76
CA ILE A 187 17.94 -5.39 -20.42
C ILE A 187 18.89 -6.34 -19.66
N ALA A 188 18.56 -7.63 -19.62
CA ALA A 188 19.38 -8.63 -18.97
C ALA A 188 20.75 -8.80 -19.64
N GLN A 189 20.81 -8.79 -20.98
CA GLN A 189 22.07 -8.91 -21.73
C GLN A 189 23.02 -7.74 -21.52
N TYR A 190 22.50 -6.52 -21.38
CA TYR A 190 23.30 -5.34 -21.03
C TYR A 190 23.88 -5.44 -19.63
N GLY A 191 23.22 -6.16 -18.72
CA GLY A 191 23.66 -6.40 -17.36
C GLY A 191 22.98 -5.49 -16.32
N PHE A 192 21.81 -4.95 -16.63
CA PHE A 192 20.93 -4.40 -15.61
C PHE A 192 20.49 -5.51 -14.66
N ASP A 193 20.26 -5.19 -13.40
CA ASP A 193 19.96 -6.18 -12.36
C ASP A 193 18.50 -6.20 -11.91
N HIS A 194 17.72 -5.20 -12.33
CA HIS A 194 16.30 -5.11 -12.00
C HIS A 194 15.51 -4.29 -13.01
N VAL A 195 14.20 -4.46 -12.95
CA VAL A 195 13.21 -3.61 -13.61
C VAL A 195 12.23 -3.05 -12.59
N ARG A 196 11.75 -1.83 -12.83
CA ARG A 196 10.55 -1.31 -12.18
C ARG A 196 9.40 -1.44 -13.17
N LEU A 197 8.31 -2.07 -12.73
CA LEU A 197 7.16 -2.40 -13.55
C LEU A 197 5.96 -1.57 -13.11
N PRO A 198 5.77 -0.37 -13.69
CA PRO A 198 4.64 0.48 -13.38
C PRO A 198 3.35 -0.06 -14.01
N PHE A 199 2.26 -0.05 -13.22
CA PHE A 199 0.92 -0.39 -13.71
C PHE A 199 -0.13 0.57 -13.15
N ASP A 200 -1.11 0.91 -13.97
CA ASP A 200 -2.28 1.67 -13.57
C ASP A 200 -3.38 0.73 -13.07
N THR A 201 -4.07 1.14 -11.99
CA THR A 201 -5.09 0.27 -11.39
C THR A 201 -6.23 -0.04 -12.37
N LYS A 202 -6.61 0.89 -13.23
CA LYS A 202 -7.64 0.69 -14.26
C LYS A 202 -7.35 -0.46 -15.24
N VAL A 203 -6.08 -0.79 -15.44
CA VAL A 203 -5.65 -1.88 -16.35
C VAL A 203 -5.83 -3.23 -15.69
N ILE A 204 -5.47 -3.33 -14.42
CA ILE A 204 -5.47 -4.60 -13.66
C ILE A 204 -6.79 -4.85 -12.96
N PHE A 205 -7.53 -3.79 -12.61
CA PHE A 205 -8.80 -3.86 -11.90
C PHE A 205 -9.88 -3.10 -12.65
N ASN A 206 -11.11 -3.55 -12.55
CA ASN A 206 -12.24 -2.76 -13.03
C ASN A 206 -12.66 -1.71 -11.98
N GLN A 207 -13.60 -0.84 -12.33
CA GLN A 207 -14.11 0.22 -11.44
C GLN A 207 -14.73 -0.28 -10.12
N LEU A 208 -14.99 -1.59 -10.00
CA LEU A 208 -15.48 -2.24 -8.78
C LEU A 208 -14.35 -2.90 -7.97
N GLY A 209 -13.09 -2.71 -8.36
CA GLY A 209 -11.93 -3.34 -7.74
C GLY A 209 -11.82 -4.85 -8.02
N VAL A 210 -12.58 -5.37 -9.00
CA VAL A 210 -12.48 -6.77 -9.41
C VAL A 210 -11.33 -6.94 -10.38
N VAL A 211 -10.50 -7.94 -10.14
CA VAL A 211 -9.32 -8.25 -10.96
C VAL A 211 -9.72 -8.58 -12.40
N ASN A 212 -9.14 -7.89 -13.36
CA ASN A 212 -9.10 -8.33 -14.76
C ASN A 212 -8.13 -9.50 -14.88
N ARG A 213 -8.65 -10.70 -15.01
CA ARG A 213 -7.85 -11.93 -14.98
C ARG A 213 -6.87 -12.03 -16.13
N GLU A 214 -7.27 -11.62 -17.33
CA GLU A 214 -6.41 -11.65 -18.51
C GLU A 214 -5.19 -10.73 -18.33
N ASN A 215 -5.41 -9.48 -17.92
CA ASN A 215 -4.35 -8.51 -17.70
C ASN A 215 -3.46 -8.87 -16.48
N MET A 216 -4.05 -9.44 -15.43
CA MET A 216 -3.29 -9.95 -14.27
C MET A 216 -2.41 -11.14 -14.66
N ASP A 217 -2.92 -12.05 -15.49
CA ASP A 217 -2.15 -13.19 -15.99
C ASP A 217 -0.97 -12.72 -16.85
N GLU A 218 -1.16 -11.69 -17.67
CA GLU A 218 -0.08 -11.06 -18.42
C GLU A 218 0.95 -10.40 -17.52
N LEU A 219 0.51 -9.66 -16.50
CA LEU A 219 1.40 -9.06 -15.51
C LEU A 219 2.27 -10.11 -14.80
N ARG A 220 1.69 -11.26 -14.44
CA ARG A 220 2.44 -12.38 -13.86
C ARG A 220 3.44 -12.98 -14.83
N GLN A 221 3.07 -13.17 -16.11
CA GLN A 221 3.98 -13.68 -17.12
C GLN A 221 5.20 -12.77 -17.32
N VAL A 222 5.01 -11.45 -17.28
CA VAL A 222 6.13 -10.51 -17.33
C VAL A 222 7.02 -10.65 -16.11
N VAL A 223 6.44 -10.74 -14.90
CA VAL A 223 7.21 -10.99 -13.68
C VAL A 223 7.98 -12.31 -13.77
N ASP A 224 7.32 -13.41 -14.15
CA ASP A 224 7.94 -14.72 -14.32
C ASP A 224 9.13 -14.65 -15.28
N ARG A 225 8.96 -13.98 -16.41
CA ARG A 225 10.04 -13.82 -17.42
C ARG A 225 11.21 -13.00 -16.86
N CYS A 226 10.96 -11.94 -16.12
CA CYS A 226 12.02 -11.18 -15.45
C CYS A 226 12.84 -12.09 -14.50
N LEU A 227 12.17 -12.88 -13.68
CA LEU A 227 12.83 -13.79 -12.75
C LEU A 227 13.64 -14.88 -13.47
N GLU A 228 13.13 -15.44 -14.56
CA GLU A 228 13.85 -16.39 -15.41
C GLU A 228 15.15 -15.80 -15.99
N LEU A 229 15.14 -14.51 -16.31
CA LEU A 229 16.30 -13.76 -16.80
C LEU A 229 17.24 -13.30 -15.66
N GLY A 230 16.90 -13.55 -14.41
CA GLY A 230 17.65 -13.13 -13.22
C GLY A 230 17.43 -11.65 -12.85
N LEU A 231 16.46 -10.99 -13.45
CA LEU A 231 16.08 -9.61 -13.15
C LEU A 231 15.17 -9.57 -11.93
N ARG A 232 15.47 -8.73 -10.96
CA ARG A 232 14.56 -8.41 -9.85
C ARG A 232 13.47 -7.48 -10.35
N VAL A 233 12.30 -7.58 -9.72
CA VAL A 233 11.14 -6.76 -10.10
C VAL A 233 10.72 -5.87 -8.93
N ILE A 234 10.55 -4.58 -9.20
CA ILE A 234 9.84 -3.64 -8.34
C ILE A 234 8.46 -3.46 -8.96
N LEU A 235 7.44 -4.07 -8.35
CA LEU A 235 6.05 -3.95 -8.81
C LEU A 235 5.49 -2.64 -8.28
N ASP A 236 5.25 -1.69 -9.17
CA ASP A 236 4.87 -0.32 -8.85
C ASP A 236 3.41 -0.04 -9.18
N MET A 237 2.59 0.23 -8.15
CA MET A 237 1.26 0.78 -8.37
C MET A 237 1.39 2.25 -8.78
N HIS A 238 1.31 2.51 -10.10
CA HIS A 238 1.70 3.80 -10.66
C HIS A 238 0.59 4.84 -10.54
N TRP A 239 -0.65 4.44 -10.81
CA TRP A 239 -1.80 5.34 -10.79
C TRP A 239 -3.01 4.70 -10.14
N LEU A 240 -3.72 5.49 -9.30
CA LEU A 240 -5.02 5.15 -8.72
C LEU A 240 -6.14 5.88 -9.47
N GLU A 241 -7.19 5.18 -9.85
CA GLU A 241 -8.35 5.78 -10.52
C GLU A 241 -9.08 6.79 -9.61
N ALA A 242 -9.18 6.52 -8.31
CA ALA A 242 -9.76 7.43 -7.33
C ALA A 242 -8.84 8.61 -6.93
N GLY A 243 -7.61 8.66 -7.46
CA GLY A 243 -6.63 9.73 -7.21
C GLY A 243 -5.96 9.67 -5.83
N ASN A 244 -5.34 10.78 -5.40
CA ASN A 244 -4.41 10.83 -4.26
C ASN A 244 -4.98 11.49 -2.99
N LEU A 245 -6.30 11.57 -2.82
CA LEU A 245 -6.91 12.19 -1.64
C LEU A 245 -7.17 11.16 -0.53
N PHE A 246 -6.12 10.70 0.15
CA PHE A 246 -6.15 9.58 1.11
C PHE A 246 -6.87 9.88 2.44
N TYR A 247 -7.30 11.09 2.69
CA TYR A 247 -8.25 11.40 3.75
C TYR A 247 -9.70 11.09 3.35
N GLN A 248 -9.96 10.75 2.06
CA GLN A 248 -11.24 10.34 1.53
C GLN A 248 -11.27 8.81 1.35
N GLU A 249 -12.38 8.21 1.71
CA GLU A 249 -12.57 6.75 1.65
C GLU A 249 -12.32 6.13 0.27
N PRO A 250 -12.78 6.70 -0.87
CA PRO A 250 -12.58 6.05 -2.17
C PRO A 250 -11.13 5.74 -2.50
N ALA A 251 -10.21 6.69 -2.34
CA ALA A 251 -8.79 6.49 -2.64
C ALA A 251 -8.14 5.50 -1.66
N ALA A 252 -8.47 5.58 -0.37
CA ALA A 252 -7.95 4.67 0.63
C ALA A 252 -8.46 3.24 0.40
N GLN A 253 -9.75 3.07 0.08
CA GLN A 253 -10.35 1.76 -0.20
C GLN A 253 -9.78 1.14 -1.47
N GLU A 254 -9.60 1.92 -2.54
CA GLU A 254 -9.01 1.44 -3.78
C GLU A 254 -7.58 0.92 -3.54
N LEU A 255 -6.73 1.72 -2.91
CA LEU A 255 -5.35 1.33 -2.62
C LEU A 255 -5.29 0.03 -1.81
N VAL A 256 -6.08 -0.07 -0.74
CA VAL A 256 -6.12 -1.26 0.14
C VAL A 256 -6.65 -2.49 -0.59
N SER A 257 -7.77 -2.35 -1.30
CA SER A 257 -8.40 -3.47 -2.03
C SER A 257 -7.47 -4.02 -3.09
N ASN A 258 -6.83 -3.15 -3.86
CA ASN A 258 -5.95 -3.53 -4.93
C ASN A 258 -4.68 -4.22 -4.39
N TRP A 259 -4.07 -3.68 -3.32
CA TRP A 259 -2.94 -4.35 -2.68
C TRP A 259 -3.30 -5.70 -2.06
N LYS A 260 -4.47 -5.86 -1.44
CA LYS A 260 -4.92 -7.17 -0.94
C LYS A 260 -5.03 -8.20 -2.07
N ASN A 261 -5.54 -7.79 -3.23
CA ASN A 261 -5.60 -8.65 -4.41
C ASN A 261 -4.20 -9.00 -4.93
N LEU A 262 -3.32 -7.99 -5.07
CA LEU A 262 -1.93 -8.20 -5.53
C LEU A 262 -1.15 -9.12 -4.59
N MET A 263 -1.25 -8.93 -3.28
CA MET A 263 -0.63 -9.82 -2.30
C MET A 263 -1.14 -11.27 -2.45
N GLY A 264 -2.44 -11.46 -2.73
CA GLY A 264 -3.00 -12.79 -3.04
C GLY A 264 -2.35 -13.45 -4.25
N GLU A 265 -1.99 -12.69 -5.27
CA GLU A 265 -1.36 -13.19 -6.50
C GLU A 265 0.17 -13.35 -6.36
N PHE A 266 0.84 -12.43 -5.67
CA PHE A 266 2.30 -12.30 -5.69
C PHE A 266 3.01 -12.74 -4.39
N SER A 267 2.29 -13.07 -3.30
CA SER A 267 2.92 -13.45 -2.01
C SER A 267 3.84 -14.67 -2.07
N LYS A 268 3.65 -15.56 -3.05
CA LYS A 268 4.50 -16.77 -3.22
C LYS A 268 5.82 -16.50 -3.95
N TYR A 269 5.99 -15.32 -4.55
CA TYR A 269 7.25 -14.98 -5.24
C TYR A 269 8.36 -14.72 -4.23
N PRO A 270 9.61 -15.11 -4.53
CA PRO A 270 10.74 -14.92 -3.63
C PRO A 270 10.93 -13.45 -3.25
N ASN A 271 11.10 -13.17 -1.97
CA ASN A 271 11.24 -11.80 -1.46
C ASN A 271 12.51 -11.09 -1.98
N GLU A 272 13.56 -11.86 -2.29
CA GLU A 272 14.80 -11.38 -2.88
C GLU A 272 14.68 -11.04 -4.38
N MET A 273 13.57 -11.43 -5.02
CA MET A 273 13.38 -11.23 -6.46
C MET A 273 12.22 -10.29 -6.78
N LEU A 274 11.24 -10.17 -5.89
CA LEU A 274 10.08 -9.30 -6.09
C LEU A 274 9.88 -8.38 -4.89
N ALA A 275 9.80 -7.10 -5.14
CA ALA A 275 9.48 -6.05 -4.16
C ALA A 275 8.20 -5.29 -4.58
N TYR A 276 7.57 -4.62 -3.63
CA TYR A 276 6.40 -3.78 -3.87
C TYR A 276 6.73 -2.31 -3.68
N GLU A 277 6.33 -1.48 -4.62
CA GLU A 277 6.26 -0.03 -4.44
C GLU A 277 4.81 0.36 -4.18
N ILE A 278 4.54 0.89 -2.99
CA ILE A 278 3.16 1.05 -2.50
C ILE A 278 2.35 1.98 -3.40
N LEU A 279 2.92 3.09 -3.83
CA LEU A 279 2.33 4.02 -4.78
C LEU A 279 3.39 4.94 -5.36
N ASN A 280 3.33 5.15 -6.69
CA ASN A 280 4.11 6.15 -7.40
C ASN A 280 3.65 7.58 -7.08
N GLU A 281 4.58 8.49 -6.92
CA GLU A 281 4.38 9.95 -6.81
C GLU A 281 3.17 10.40 -5.97
N PRO A 282 2.98 9.84 -4.78
CA PRO A 282 1.87 10.24 -3.94
C PRO A 282 1.98 11.71 -3.55
N HIS A 283 0.86 12.37 -3.50
CA HIS A 283 0.80 13.77 -3.09
C HIS A 283 -0.52 14.09 -2.40
N GLY A 284 -0.46 15.07 -1.50
CA GLY A 284 -1.64 15.59 -0.85
C GLY A 284 -1.96 15.00 0.53
N PRO A 285 -3.02 15.50 1.16
CA PRO A 285 -3.34 15.21 2.54
C PRO A 285 -3.64 13.74 2.78
N GLY A 286 -3.11 13.20 3.87
CA GLY A 286 -3.40 11.85 4.34
C GLY A 286 -2.40 10.77 3.89
N TRP A 287 -1.49 11.07 2.95
CA TRP A 287 -0.54 10.07 2.45
C TRP A 287 0.36 9.48 3.54
N GLU A 288 0.91 10.32 4.43
CA GLU A 288 1.77 9.84 5.52
C GLU A 288 1.09 8.77 6.38
N LEU A 289 -0.17 9.02 6.77
CA LEU A 289 -0.95 8.05 7.54
C LEU A 289 -1.28 6.81 6.72
N MET A 290 -1.63 7.00 5.44
CA MET A 290 -1.97 5.90 4.55
C MET A 290 -0.77 4.99 4.28
N GLN A 291 0.40 5.56 4.04
CA GLN A 291 1.65 4.83 3.86
C GLN A 291 1.95 3.94 5.07
N ARG A 292 1.82 4.48 6.30
CA ARG A 292 1.99 3.71 7.54
C ARG A 292 1.00 2.55 7.64
N ARG A 293 -0.27 2.81 7.36
CA ARG A 293 -1.33 1.77 7.40
C ARG A 293 -1.06 0.66 6.38
N MET A 294 -0.63 1.02 5.18
CA MET A 294 -0.26 0.05 4.14
C MET A 294 0.96 -0.78 4.54
N THR A 295 1.97 -0.15 5.13
CA THR A 295 3.13 -0.88 5.66
C THR A 295 2.72 -1.90 6.71
N HIS A 296 1.87 -1.54 7.67
CA HIS A 296 1.36 -2.49 8.66
C HIS A 296 0.55 -3.62 8.04
N LEU A 297 -0.31 -3.33 7.07
CA LEU A 297 -1.09 -4.33 6.35
C LEU A 297 -0.18 -5.35 5.65
N ILE A 298 0.81 -4.89 4.90
CA ILE A 298 1.72 -5.77 4.17
C ILE A 298 2.61 -6.55 5.13
N ARG A 299 3.17 -5.93 6.17
CA ARG A 299 4.01 -6.61 7.17
C ARG A 299 3.29 -7.69 7.95
N HIS A 300 1.99 -7.52 8.21
CA HIS A 300 1.17 -8.55 8.84
C HIS A 300 1.12 -9.84 8.01
N SER A 301 1.05 -9.74 6.70
CA SER A 301 0.92 -10.88 5.79
C SER A 301 2.25 -11.36 5.21
N GLU A 302 3.14 -10.41 4.89
CA GLU A 302 4.43 -10.64 4.23
C GLU A 302 5.57 -9.89 4.95
N PRO A 303 5.98 -10.34 6.15
CA PRO A 303 6.95 -9.59 6.97
C PRO A 303 8.32 -9.42 6.31
N ALA A 304 8.72 -10.33 5.42
CA ALA A 304 10.01 -10.32 4.73
C ALA A 304 9.97 -9.57 3.36
N ARG A 305 8.80 -9.16 2.87
CA ARG A 305 8.66 -8.47 1.57
C ARG A 305 9.37 -7.12 1.60
N VAL A 306 10.21 -6.87 0.60
CA VAL A 306 10.84 -5.55 0.43
C VAL A 306 9.80 -4.55 -0.06
N LEU A 307 9.72 -3.39 0.61
CA LEU A 307 8.82 -2.31 0.28
C LEU A 307 9.59 -1.07 -0.14
N PHE A 308 9.19 -0.51 -1.27
CA PHE A 308 9.57 0.82 -1.69
C PHE A 308 8.48 1.79 -1.26
N VAL A 309 8.86 2.83 -0.57
CA VAL A 309 7.93 3.84 -0.04
C VAL A 309 8.32 5.21 -0.54
N SER A 310 7.33 5.88 -1.08
CA SER A 310 7.47 7.19 -1.71
C SER A 310 7.15 8.31 -0.72
N PRO A 311 7.96 9.38 -0.65
CA PRO A 311 7.60 10.56 0.13
C PRO A 311 6.40 11.29 -0.49
N ASP A 312 5.69 12.06 0.33
CA ASP A 312 4.70 13.03 -0.15
C ASP A 312 5.37 14.08 -1.08
N GLY A 313 4.59 14.64 -1.99
CA GLY A 313 5.08 15.70 -2.88
C GLY A 313 5.81 15.19 -4.12
N TYR A 314 5.20 14.23 -4.81
CA TYR A 314 5.69 13.72 -6.11
C TYR A 314 7.10 13.12 -6.03
N ASN A 315 7.36 12.32 -5.02
CA ASN A 315 8.66 11.69 -4.80
C ASN A 315 9.85 12.67 -4.75
N ALA A 316 9.62 13.93 -4.35
CA ALA A 316 10.71 14.88 -4.24
C ALA A 316 11.75 14.45 -3.21
N VAL A 317 13.03 14.45 -3.57
CA VAL A 317 14.13 13.98 -2.71
C VAL A 317 14.20 14.66 -1.34
N GLY A 318 13.73 15.91 -1.23
CA GLY A 318 13.70 16.66 0.03
C GLY A 318 12.46 16.43 0.90
N ALA A 319 11.44 15.70 0.41
CA ALA A 319 10.17 15.51 1.11
C ALA A 319 10.14 14.27 2.01
N SER A 320 11.19 13.45 2.01
CA SER A 320 11.23 12.17 2.72
C SER A 320 11.20 12.32 4.24
N LYS A 321 10.32 11.54 4.89
CA LYS A 321 10.20 11.45 6.35
C LYS A 321 10.73 10.09 6.82
N PHE A 322 12.03 9.95 6.80
CA PHE A 322 12.73 8.67 7.05
C PHE A 322 12.43 8.04 8.40
N TYR A 323 12.06 8.82 9.41
CA TYR A 323 11.74 8.30 10.75
C TYR A 323 10.53 7.38 10.80
N LEU A 324 9.65 7.43 9.80
CA LEU A 324 8.40 6.64 9.77
C LEU A 324 8.67 5.13 9.67
N HIS A 325 9.81 4.75 9.13
CA HIS A 325 10.14 3.36 8.81
C HIS A 325 11.44 2.88 9.47
N LYS A 326 11.92 3.64 10.44
CA LYS A 326 13.16 3.33 11.16
C LYS A 326 13.10 1.93 11.78
N GLY A 327 14.15 1.14 11.52
CA GLY A 327 14.29 -0.21 12.08
C GLY A 327 13.58 -1.31 11.30
N ASP A 328 12.95 -1.01 10.16
CA ASP A 328 12.46 -2.03 9.23
C ASP A 328 13.58 -2.35 8.21
N PRO A 329 14.17 -3.57 8.23
CA PRO A 329 15.30 -3.93 7.38
C PRO A 329 14.92 -4.09 5.90
N ASN A 330 13.62 -4.23 5.61
CA ASN A 330 13.09 -4.45 4.27
C ASN A 330 12.42 -3.20 3.69
N MET A 331 12.81 -2.01 4.21
CA MET A 331 12.26 -0.74 3.74
C MET A 331 13.30 0.03 2.92
N ILE A 332 12.88 0.50 1.74
CA ILE A 332 13.67 1.36 0.85
C ILE A 332 12.86 2.62 0.58
N ILE A 333 13.48 3.78 0.78
CA ILE A 333 12.85 5.06 0.41
C ILE A 333 13.16 5.33 -1.05
N THR A 334 12.12 5.55 -1.86
CA THR A 334 12.26 5.90 -3.27
C THR A 334 11.95 7.35 -3.52
N PHE A 335 12.67 7.99 -4.44
CA PHE A 335 12.45 9.36 -4.90
C PHE A 335 12.68 9.46 -6.41
N HIS A 336 12.29 10.59 -7.03
CA HIS A 336 12.53 10.87 -8.45
C HIS A 336 13.46 12.06 -8.61
N TYR A 337 14.24 12.06 -9.71
CA TYR A 337 15.19 13.13 -9.97
C TYR A 337 15.24 13.49 -11.46
N TYR A 338 14.75 14.68 -11.78
CA TYR A 338 14.74 15.21 -13.14
C TYR A 338 15.33 16.63 -13.22
N GLU A 339 16.01 17.10 -12.16
CA GLU A 339 16.52 18.46 -12.16
C GLU A 339 17.73 18.66 -13.09
N PRO A 340 17.80 19.79 -13.78
CA PRO A 340 16.81 20.87 -13.82
C PRO A 340 15.65 20.54 -14.76
N MET A 341 14.42 20.57 -14.24
CA MET A 341 13.24 20.12 -14.99
C MET A 341 12.99 20.89 -16.30
N LEU A 342 13.35 22.16 -16.40
CA LEU A 342 13.23 22.92 -17.66
C LEU A 342 14.17 22.43 -18.77
N ALA A 343 15.24 21.75 -18.41
CA ALA A 343 16.13 21.11 -19.38
C ALA A 343 15.73 19.63 -19.61
N SER A 344 15.58 18.84 -18.54
CA SER A 344 15.23 17.43 -18.66
C SER A 344 13.91 17.21 -19.39
N HIS A 345 12.90 18.05 -19.13
CA HIS A 345 11.57 18.01 -19.77
C HIS A 345 11.40 19.14 -20.80
N ARG A 346 12.32 19.26 -21.69
CA ARG A 346 12.34 20.34 -22.67
C ARG A 346 10.98 20.53 -23.35
N LYS A 347 10.50 21.80 -23.39
CA LYS A 347 9.20 22.22 -23.92
C LYS A 347 7.97 21.79 -23.11
N SER A 348 8.16 21.27 -21.93
CA SER A 348 7.04 20.99 -21.02
C SER A 348 6.54 22.26 -20.31
N TRP A 349 5.37 22.19 -19.76
CA TRP A 349 4.71 23.27 -18.99
C TRP A 349 4.63 24.62 -19.69
N GLY A 350 4.65 24.64 -21.04
CA GLY A 350 4.59 25.87 -21.83
C GLY A 350 5.91 26.66 -21.88
N TYR A 351 6.99 26.14 -21.29
CA TYR A 351 8.31 26.76 -21.43
C TYR A 351 8.91 26.48 -22.80
N THR A 352 9.28 27.57 -23.49
CA THR A 352 9.90 27.52 -24.84
C THR A 352 11.23 28.27 -24.90
N GLY A 353 11.72 28.69 -23.75
CA GLY A 353 12.99 29.41 -23.62
C GLY A 353 14.22 28.54 -23.77
N PRO A 354 15.41 29.10 -23.69
CA PRO A 354 16.67 28.34 -23.71
C PRO A 354 16.82 27.52 -22.43
N SER A 355 17.44 26.34 -22.57
CA SER A 355 17.82 25.52 -21.43
C SER A 355 19.09 24.76 -21.79
N HIS A 356 20.18 25.03 -21.07
CA HIS A 356 21.50 24.46 -21.30
C HIS A 356 21.92 23.57 -20.13
N TYR A 357 22.76 22.59 -20.42
CA TYR A 357 23.39 21.77 -19.40
C TYR A 357 24.79 21.32 -19.89
N PRO A 358 25.83 21.30 -19.02
CA PRO A 358 25.86 21.75 -17.63
C PRO A 358 26.02 23.28 -17.51
N GLY A 359 25.78 23.81 -16.32
CA GLY A 359 26.00 25.20 -15.99
C GLY A 359 24.72 25.99 -15.72
N LEU A 360 24.69 27.26 -16.15
CA LEU A 360 23.48 28.08 -16.12
C LEU A 360 22.51 27.62 -17.19
N LEU A 361 21.23 27.45 -16.87
CA LEU A 361 20.20 27.12 -17.88
C LEU A 361 20.08 28.13 -18.99
N PHE A 362 20.40 29.40 -18.68
CA PHE A 362 20.38 30.53 -19.61
C PHE A 362 21.30 31.64 -19.11
N SER A 363 21.91 32.36 -20.05
CA SER A 363 22.69 33.56 -19.77
C SER A 363 21.82 34.77 -19.46
N ASP A 364 22.40 35.84 -18.89
CA ASP A 364 21.67 37.08 -18.67
C ASP A 364 21.11 37.71 -19.97
N ALA A 365 21.83 37.56 -21.09
CA ALA A 365 21.36 38.07 -22.38
C ALA A 365 20.16 37.27 -22.89
N GLU A 366 20.14 35.92 -22.71
CA GLU A 366 19.01 35.09 -23.05
C GLU A 366 17.82 35.37 -22.14
N TRP A 367 18.05 35.56 -20.83
CA TRP A 367 17.02 35.98 -19.89
C TRP A 367 16.33 37.26 -20.31
N ASP A 368 17.12 38.30 -20.67
CA ASP A 368 16.58 39.59 -21.09
C ASP A 368 15.79 39.49 -22.41
N ALA A 369 16.16 38.56 -23.29
CA ALA A 369 15.47 38.29 -24.54
C ALA A 369 14.22 37.40 -24.41
N MET A 370 14.00 36.71 -23.26
CA MET A 370 12.84 35.86 -23.05
C MET A 370 11.52 36.64 -22.98
N SER A 371 10.44 36.01 -23.40
CA SER A 371 9.09 36.46 -23.13
C SER A 371 8.80 36.53 -21.63
N GLU A 372 7.84 37.34 -21.21
CA GLU A 372 7.41 37.45 -19.82
C GLU A 372 6.94 36.09 -19.28
N ALA A 373 6.16 35.34 -20.09
CA ALA A 373 5.68 34.00 -19.73
C ALA A 373 6.83 33.00 -19.47
N ASN A 374 7.87 33.01 -20.30
CA ASN A 374 9.04 32.18 -20.07
C ASN A 374 9.82 32.60 -18.82
N ARG A 375 9.97 33.88 -18.56
CA ARG A 375 10.63 34.38 -17.34
C ARG A 375 9.85 34.02 -16.08
N GLU A 376 8.52 34.05 -16.13
CA GLU A 376 7.67 33.63 -15.00
C GLU A 376 7.91 32.19 -14.66
N ILE A 377 7.98 31.30 -15.64
CA ILE A 377 8.24 29.86 -15.43
C ILE A 377 9.68 29.65 -14.94
N ALA A 378 10.66 30.33 -15.54
CA ALA A 378 12.07 30.07 -15.32
C ALA A 378 12.70 30.83 -14.14
N GLN A 379 11.96 31.74 -13.46
CA GLN A 379 12.49 32.65 -12.42
C GLN A 379 13.25 31.94 -11.29
N TRP A 380 12.80 30.75 -10.91
CA TRP A 380 13.40 29.94 -9.83
C TRP A 380 14.73 29.30 -10.20
N HIS A 381 15.05 29.27 -11.50
CA HIS A 381 16.29 28.70 -12.02
C HIS A 381 17.38 29.77 -12.27
N ARG A 382 17.04 31.05 -12.17
CA ARG A 382 17.96 32.13 -12.48
C ARG A 382 19.15 32.15 -11.53
N GLY A 383 20.36 32.07 -12.10
CA GLY A 383 21.61 32.10 -11.35
C GLY A 383 22.00 30.76 -10.70
N ASN A 384 21.16 29.72 -10.80
CA ASN A 384 21.53 28.36 -10.36
C ASN A 384 22.44 27.72 -11.40
N VAL A 385 23.53 27.15 -10.93
CA VAL A 385 24.44 26.32 -11.73
C VAL A 385 24.05 24.87 -11.54
N TYR A 386 23.72 24.18 -12.63
CA TYR A 386 23.33 22.78 -12.63
C TYR A 386 24.46 21.95 -13.23
N ASP A 387 25.03 21.09 -12.40
CA ASP A 387 26.16 20.21 -12.72
C ASP A 387 26.21 19.06 -11.73
N TYR A 388 27.30 18.29 -11.75
CA TYR A 388 27.54 17.22 -10.79
C TYR A 388 27.44 17.67 -9.31
N GLU A 389 28.04 18.84 -8.97
CA GLU A 389 28.04 19.34 -7.58
C GLU A 389 26.62 19.67 -7.11
N TYR A 390 25.80 20.25 -7.99
CA TYR A 390 24.40 20.50 -7.69
C TYR A 390 23.65 19.19 -7.42
N ALA A 391 23.75 18.19 -8.30
CA ALA A 391 23.09 16.90 -8.16
C ALA A 391 23.55 16.18 -6.88
N TYR A 392 24.87 16.12 -6.65
CA TYR A 392 25.48 15.51 -5.46
C TYR A 392 24.95 16.12 -4.18
N ASN A 393 25.01 17.45 -4.06
CA ASN A 393 24.59 18.17 -2.85
C ASN A 393 23.07 18.06 -2.60
N LYS A 394 22.26 18.04 -3.66
CA LYS A 394 20.81 17.86 -3.56
C LYS A 394 20.42 16.53 -2.91
N MET A 395 21.16 15.46 -3.21
CA MET A 395 20.88 14.11 -2.76
C MET A 395 21.56 13.77 -1.42
N LYS A 396 22.70 14.40 -1.13
CA LYS A 396 23.55 14.10 0.03
C LYS A 396 22.79 14.12 1.35
N ALA A 397 22.02 15.19 1.61
CA ALA A 397 21.27 15.32 2.86
C ALA A 397 20.23 14.20 3.04
N ALA A 398 19.58 13.79 1.96
CA ALA A 398 18.63 12.69 1.97
C ALA A 398 19.34 11.35 2.22
N ALA A 399 20.45 11.10 1.54
CA ALA A 399 21.24 9.87 1.69
C ALA A 399 21.82 9.73 3.11
N GLU A 400 22.37 10.79 3.68
CA GLU A 400 22.87 10.82 5.07
C GLU A 400 21.73 10.56 6.07
N THR A 401 20.55 11.15 5.85
CA THR A 401 19.40 10.96 6.72
C THR A 401 18.85 9.52 6.62
N ALA A 402 18.78 8.95 5.43
CA ALA A 402 18.38 7.55 5.24
C ALA A 402 19.34 6.62 5.99
N ALA A 403 20.65 6.79 5.80
CA ALA A 403 21.67 6.00 6.45
C ALA A 403 21.62 6.09 7.99
N GLN A 404 21.40 7.29 8.56
CA GLN A 404 21.22 7.48 10.01
C GLN A 404 20.01 6.75 10.59
N ASN A 405 18.99 6.47 9.75
CA ASN A 405 17.81 5.71 10.13
C ASN A 405 17.91 4.22 9.74
N GLY A 406 19.05 3.76 9.22
CA GLY A 406 19.26 2.38 8.80
C GLY A 406 18.45 2.00 7.56
N LEU A 407 18.13 2.98 6.70
CA LEU A 407 17.33 2.81 5.49
C LEU A 407 18.20 2.98 4.25
N ARG A 408 17.82 2.31 3.16
CA ARG A 408 18.39 2.50 1.83
C ARG A 408 17.63 3.55 1.05
N LEU A 409 18.30 4.20 0.11
CA LEU A 409 17.69 5.19 -0.77
C LEU A 409 17.77 4.70 -2.22
N HIS A 410 16.70 4.90 -2.96
CA HIS A 410 16.55 4.52 -4.36
C HIS A 410 16.02 5.72 -5.15
N CYS A 411 16.57 5.95 -6.34
CA CYS A 411 15.96 6.84 -7.31
C CYS A 411 15.12 6.01 -8.27
N GLY A 412 13.79 6.04 -8.11
CA GLY A 412 12.84 5.22 -8.88
C GLY A 412 12.67 5.69 -10.32
N GLU A 413 12.90 6.99 -10.55
CA GLU A 413 12.83 7.58 -11.89
C GLU A 413 13.84 8.70 -12.02
N PHE A 414 14.56 8.70 -13.13
CA PHE A 414 15.38 9.79 -13.62
C PHE A 414 15.62 9.63 -15.12
N GLY A 415 15.80 10.74 -15.82
CA GLY A 415 16.02 10.71 -17.26
C GLY A 415 16.11 12.12 -17.83
N TYR A 416 16.48 12.20 -19.08
CA TYR A 416 16.68 13.45 -19.80
C TYR A 416 16.19 13.32 -21.24
N SER A 417 15.21 14.13 -21.64
CA SER A 417 14.51 13.99 -22.94
C SER A 417 15.46 13.95 -24.13
N LYS A 418 15.17 13.05 -25.07
CA LYS A 418 15.84 12.92 -26.37
C LYS A 418 15.72 14.16 -27.26
N SER A 419 14.80 15.08 -26.93
CA SER A 419 14.64 16.35 -27.61
C SER A 419 15.75 17.36 -27.31
N ASN A 420 16.62 17.08 -26.36
CA ASN A 420 17.80 17.90 -26.02
C ASN A 420 18.99 17.62 -26.94
N ILE A 421 20.03 18.47 -26.83
CA ILE A 421 21.31 18.26 -27.47
C ILE A 421 21.93 17.00 -26.87
N TRP A 422 22.42 16.11 -27.73
CA TRP A 422 22.90 14.80 -27.30
C TRP A 422 24.06 14.88 -26.31
N GLU A 423 25.00 15.79 -26.53
CA GLU A 423 26.15 16.02 -25.64
C GLU A 423 25.72 16.48 -24.26
N GLU A 424 24.71 17.35 -24.16
CA GLU A 424 24.13 17.80 -22.88
C GLU A 424 23.45 16.65 -22.16
N ARG A 425 22.73 15.81 -22.91
CA ARG A 425 22.05 14.61 -22.38
C ARG A 425 23.06 13.61 -21.82
N VAL A 426 24.10 13.28 -22.56
CA VAL A 426 25.17 12.38 -22.09
C VAL A 426 25.85 12.94 -20.85
N GLN A 427 26.18 14.24 -20.84
CA GLN A 427 26.81 14.86 -19.69
C GLN A 427 25.90 14.84 -18.45
N TRP A 428 24.59 15.06 -18.64
CA TRP A 428 23.62 14.98 -17.55
C TRP A 428 23.58 13.58 -16.93
N PHE A 429 23.53 12.53 -17.76
CA PHE A 429 23.58 11.16 -17.24
C PHE A 429 24.88 10.87 -16.50
N ARG A 430 26.03 11.34 -16.99
CA ARG A 430 27.31 11.18 -16.27
C ARG A 430 27.30 11.84 -14.90
N ASP A 431 26.84 13.07 -14.81
CA ASP A 431 26.84 13.84 -13.57
C ASP A 431 25.87 13.24 -12.57
N VAL A 432 24.66 12.87 -12.98
CA VAL A 432 23.62 12.35 -12.11
C VAL A 432 23.95 10.93 -11.64
N VAL A 433 24.40 10.04 -12.52
CA VAL A 433 24.80 8.69 -12.14
C VAL A 433 26.01 8.72 -11.21
N LYS A 434 27.00 9.59 -11.48
CA LYS A 434 28.11 9.80 -10.54
C LYS A 434 27.61 10.29 -9.18
N ALA A 435 26.67 11.20 -9.14
CA ALA A 435 26.10 11.72 -7.89
C ALA A 435 25.34 10.62 -7.11
N PHE A 436 24.62 9.72 -7.80
CA PHE A 436 24.01 8.56 -7.16
C PHE A 436 25.05 7.66 -6.50
N ASN A 437 26.06 7.27 -7.25
CA ASN A 437 27.11 6.38 -6.76
C ASN A 437 27.89 6.95 -5.58
N ASP A 438 28.27 8.23 -5.64
CA ASP A 438 28.99 8.91 -4.58
C ASP A 438 28.14 9.09 -3.30
N ASN A 439 26.81 9.03 -3.41
CA ASN A 439 25.89 9.05 -2.29
C ASN A 439 25.34 7.65 -1.90
N GLY A 440 25.80 6.58 -2.56
CA GLY A 440 25.34 5.21 -2.28
C GLY A 440 23.86 4.96 -2.62
N ILE A 441 23.34 5.66 -3.64
CA ILE A 441 21.95 5.56 -4.10
C ILE A 441 21.87 4.57 -5.25
N VAL A 442 20.96 3.61 -5.17
CA VAL A 442 20.62 2.71 -6.27
C VAL A 442 19.53 3.35 -7.14
N TYR A 443 19.44 2.98 -8.42
CA TYR A 443 18.60 3.76 -9.33
C TYR A 443 17.96 2.93 -10.45
N THR A 444 16.81 3.43 -10.95
CA THR A 444 16.08 2.90 -12.11
C THR A 444 15.83 4.03 -13.10
N THR A 445 16.38 3.95 -14.31
CA THR A 445 16.19 5.01 -15.31
C THR A 445 14.75 5.02 -15.83
N TRP A 446 14.17 6.20 -15.98
CA TRP A 446 12.93 6.41 -16.69
C TRP A 446 13.28 6.78 -18.12
N GLU A 447 13.14 5.93 -19.09
CA GLU A 447 12.44 4.65 -19.11
C GLU A 447 13.24 3.62 -19.95
N ASN A 448 12.56 2.67 -20.61
CA ASN A 448 13.22 1.79 -21.57
C ASN A 448 13.65 2.54 -22.85
N TRP A 449 14.26 1.85 -23.83
CA TRP A 449 14.82 2.50 -25.04
C TRP A 449 13.79 3.20 -25.90
N GLY A 450 12.52 2.79 -25.88
CA GLY A 450 11.44 3.34 -26.68
C GLY A 450 10.98 4.73 -26.26
N GLY A 451 11.07 5.03 -24.98
CA GLY A 451 10.54 6.27 -24.41
C GLY A 451 11.44 7.49 -24.60
N ASP A 452 10.90 8.67 -24.31
CA ASP A 452 11.59 9.97 -24.55
C ASP A 452 12.79 10.20 -23.62
N PHE A 453 12.75 9.68 -22.39
CA PHE A 453 13.77 9.92 -21.37
C PHE A 453 14.79 8.79 -21.26
N GLY A 454 14.47 7.59 -21.76
CA GLY A 454 15.25 6.38 -21.60
C GLY A 454 16.57 6.37 -22.40
N PRO A 455 17.46 5.41 -22.11
CA PRO A 455 18.79 5.31 -22.72
C PRO A 455 18.73 4.72 -24.14
N GLY A 456 17.94 5.31 -25.02
CA GLY A 456 17.81 4.91 -26.42
C GLY A 456 17.75 6.12 -27.36
N ASP A 457 17.74 5.85 -28.67
CA ASP A 457 17.52 6.84 -29.70
C ASP A 457 16.04 6.97 -30.11
N TRP A 458 15.74 7.87 -31.04
CA TRP A 458 14.38 8.06 -31.56
C TRP A 458 13.85 6.87 -32.37
N ALA A 459 14.70 5.92 -32.74
CA ALA A 459 14.31 4.68 -33.37
C ALA A 459 14.15 3.51 -32.38
N SER A 460 14.05 3.81 -31.11
CA SER A 460 13.94 2.85 -30.00
C SER A 460 15.09 1.84 -29.95
N ARG A 461 16.30 2.28 -30.36
CA ARG A 461 17.50 1.47 -30.24
C ARG A 461 18.28 1.87 -29.00
N PRO A 462 18.87 0.89 -28.28
CA PRO A 462 19.71 1.18 -27.14
C PRO A 462 20.87 2.11 -27.50
N ASP A 463 21.15 3.10 -26.63
CA ASP A 463 22.31 3.99 -26.72
C ASP A 463 23.45 3.44 -25.87
N GLU A 464 24.46 2.87 -26.52
CA GLU A 464 25.57 2.19 -25.88
C GLU A 464 26.37 3.10 -24.94
N GLU A 465 26.49 4.41 -25.23
CA GLU A 465 27.23 5.34 -24.37
C GLU A 465 26.45 5.62 -23.08
N ILE A 466 25.15 5.90 -23.17
CA ILE A 466 24.33 6.15 -21.99
C ILE A 466 24.20 4.86 -21.17
N ILE A 467 24.01 3.70 -21.80
CA ILE A 467 23.98 2.40 -21.11
C ILE A 467 25.31 2.12 -20.42
N GLY A 468 26.45 2.43 -21.06
CA GLY A 468 27.75 2.33 -20.43
C GLY A 468 27.88 3.17 -19.17
N ILE A 469 27.37 4.41 -19.21
CA ILE A 469 27.32 5.31 -18.02
C ILE A 469 26.43 4.69 -16.92
N LEU A 470 25.23 4.24 -17.25
CA LEU A 470 24.30 3.64 -16.30
C LEU A 470 24.86 2.40 -15.61
N LEU A 471 25.61 1.58 -16.35
CA LEU A 471 26.21 0.34 -15.82
C LEU A 471 27.65 0.51 -15.35
N GLN A 472 28.21 1.74 -15.37
CA GLN A 472 29.59 2.03 -15.00
C GLN A 472 30.61 1.15 -15.73
N LYS A 473 30.34 0.90 -17.01
CA LYS A 473 31.27 0.20 -17.90
C LYS A 473 32.22 1.22 -18.52
N ASP A 474 33.52 1.03 -18.30
CA ASP A 474 34.59 1.86 -18.89
C ASP A 474 34.64 1.74 -20.42
#